data_eb3a65c36bfa7233f8756f56af861e7d
#
_entry.id   eb3a65c36bfa7233f8756f56af861e7d
#
_cell.length_a   1.000
_cell.length_b   1.000
_cell.length_c   1.000
_cell.angle_alpha   90.00
_cell.angle_beta   90.00
_cell.angle_gamma   90.00
#
_symmetry.space_group_name_H-M   'P 1'
#
loop_
_entity.id
_entity.type
_entity.pdbx_description
1 polymer ?
#
loop_
_entity_poly.entity_id
_entity_poly.type
_entity_poly.pdbx_seq_one_letter_code
_entity_poly.pdbx_strand_id
1 'polypeptide(L)'
;TSVSRGLGDVYKRQVLADDLCFGEGSGVLAQMVDLYKQFRCTIVAIQEVDDDDIEKFGVIAGDAIRDDLYRVTDMVEKPKKEDAPSNLAIIGRYILTPDIFDIIRDTPPGKNGEVQITDALMTQAKRGCVMAYKFKGRRFDCGSIDGFIEATNYTYQNVYKNAQELVDCKWHL
;
A
#
# COMPACT_ATOMS: atom_id res chain seq x y z
N THR A 1 -24.13 -8.09 2.57
CA THR A 1 -23.38 -8.04 3.85
C THR A 1 -22.91 -9.45 4.22
N SER A 2 -21.76 -9.87 3.74
CA SER A 2 -21.14 -11.11 4.20
C SER A 2 -20.37 -10.82 5.49
N VAL A 3 -20.95 -11.18 6.63
CA VAL A 3 -20.24 -11.26 7.90
C VAL A 3 -19.34 -12.50 7.83
N SER A 4 -18.05 -12.29 7.58
CA SER A 4 -17.05 -13.35 7.73
C SER A 4 -16.84 -13.60 9.23
N ARG A 5 -17.50 -14.61 9.76
CA ARG A 5 -17.16 -15.19 11.07
C ARG A 5 -16.01 -16.16 10.85
N GLY A 6 -14.80 -15.72 11.09
CA GLY A 6 -13.58 -16.53 11.03
C GLY A 6 -12.74 -16.31 12.27
N LEU A 7 -12.41 -17.39 12.92
CA LEU A 7 -11.55 -17.59 14.07
C LEU A 7 -10.25 -16.76 13.96
N GLY A 8 -9.91 -16.01 15.00
CA GLY A 8 -8.61 -15.44 15.34
C GLY A 8 -7.86 -14.74 14.21
N ASP A 9 -7.45 -13.50 14.40
CA ASP A 9 -6.62 -12.71 13.46
C ASP A 9 -7.30 -12.33 12.13
N VAL A 10 -8.48 -11.71 12.20
CA VAL A 10 -9.15 -11.20 11.00
C VAL A 10 -8.52 -9.87 10.59
N TYR A 11 -7.87 -9.84 9.45
CA TYR A 11 -7.45 -8.62 8.76
C TYR A 11 -8.00 -8.62 7.32
N LYS A 12 -8.16 -7.41 6.76
CA LYS A 12 -8.52 -7.24 5.35
C LYS A 12 -7.30 -6.84 4.53
N ARG A 13 -7.18 -7.41 3.35
CA ARG A 13 -6.22 -7.00 2.35
C ARG A 13 -6.94 -6.11 1.35
N GLN A 14 -6.54 -4.86 1.26
CA GLN A 14 -7.07 -3.93 0.26
C GLN A 14 -6.00 -3.68 -0.79
N VAL A 15 -6.44 -3.68 -2.04
CA VAL A 15 -5.61 -3.48 -3.23
C VAL A 15 -6.35 -2.50 -4.12
N LEU A 16 -5.72 -1.38 -4.45
CA LEU A 16 -6.19 -0.49 -5.50
C LEU A 16 -5.83 -1.11 -6.85
N ALA A 17 -6.79 -1.09 -7.79
CA ALA A 17 -6.66 -1.83 -9.04
C ALA A 17 -5.67 -1.18 -10.03
N ASP A 18 -5.46 0.10 -9.90
CA ASP A 18 -4.55 0.92 -10.71
C ASP A 18 -3.09 0.90 -10.23
N ASP A 19 -2.83 0.44 -9.02
CA ASP A 19 -1.48 0.24 -8.51
C ASP A 19 -1.00 -1.19 -8.80
N LEU A 20 -0.14 -1.38 -9.80
CA LEU A 20 0.49 -2.67 -10.06
C LEU A 20 1.84 -2.73 -9.37
N CYS A 21 2.01 -3.70 -8.44
CA CYS A 21 3.24 -3.85 -7.66
C CYS A 21 3.87 -5.22 -7.87
N PHE A 22 5.17 -5.23 -8.16
CA PHE A 22 6.01 -6.42 -8.19
C PHE A 22 6.93 -6.42 -6.97
N GLY A 23 6.86 -7.48 -6.17
CA GLY A 23 7.75 -7.64 -5.02
C GLY A 23 9.08 -8.30 -5.42
N GLU A 24 10.15 -7.95 -4.76
CA GLU A 24 11.42 -8.68 -4.84
C GLU A 24 11.33 -9.94 -3.96
N GLY A 25 11.53 -11.10 -4.59
CA GLY A 25 11.41 -12.40 -3.92
C GLY A 25 9.95 -12.81 -3.68
N SER A 26 9.30 -12.23 -2.66
CA SER A 26 7.87 -12.45 -2.39
C SER A 26 7.03 -11.26 -2.82
N GLY A 27 5.76 -11.50 -3.16
CA GLY A 27 4.82 -10.43 -3.52
C GLY A 27 4.65 -9.42 -2.37
N VAL A 28 4.39 -8.15 -2.70
CA VAL A 28 4.29 -7.04 -1.72
C VAL A 28 3.30 -7.35 -0.59
N LEU A 29 2.12 -7.90 -0.91
CA LEU A 29 1.16 -8.29 0.14
C LEU A 29 1.68 -9.42 1.04
N ALA A 30 2.50 -10.33 0.52
CA ALA A 30 3.11 -11.38 1.34
C ALA A 30 4.11 -10.77 2.33
N GLN A 31 4.96 -9.84 1.88
CA GLN A 31 5.87 -9.08 2.75
C GLN A 31 5.08 -8.36 3.87
N MET A 32 3.97 -7.69 3.53
CA MET A 32 3.11 -7.00 4.50
C MET A 32 2.42 -7.94 5.48
N VAL A 33 1.99 -9.12 5.02
CA VAL A 33 1.38 -10.15 5.91
C VAL A 33 2.38 -10.65 6.95
N ASP A 34 3.65 -10.81 6.58
CA ASP A 34 4.69 -11.22 7.53
C ASP A 34 4.92 -10.15 8.60
N LEU A 35 4.85 -8.86 8.23
CA LEU A 35 4.85 -7.76 9.21
C LEU A 35 3.60 -7.78 10.09
N TYR A 36 2.42 -8.02 9.53
CA TYR A 36 1.19 -8.14 10.31
C TYR A 36 1.28 -9.26 11.35
N LYS A 37 1.87 -10.41 11.01
CA LYS A 37 2.08 -11.51 11.96
C LYS A 37 2.93 -11.08 13.16
N GLN A 38 3.88 -10.16 12.95
CA GLN A 38 4.77 -9.65 14.01
C GLN A 38 4.11 -8.56 14.85
N PHE A 39 3.48 -7.58 14.22
CA PHE A 39 3.02 -6.34 14.86
C PHE A 39 1.53 -6.34 15.20
N ARG A 40 0.72 -7.18 14.54
CA ARG A 40 -0.73 -7.31 14.76
C ARG A 40 -1.50 -5.99 14.66
N CYS A 41 -1.06 -5.09 13.81
CA CYS A 41 -1.67 -3.78 13.55
C CYS A 41 -1.85 -3.53 12.05
N THR A 42 -2.56 -2.47 11.70
CA THR A 42 -2.69 -2.04 10.30
C THR A 42 -1.32 -1.73 9.69
N ILE A 43 -1.10 -2.21 8.46
CA ILE A 43 0.11 -1.96 7.68
C ILE A 43 -0.30 -1.27 6.38
N VAL A 44 0.29 -0.14 6.07
CA VAL A 44 0.16 0.55 4.79
C VAL A 44 1.47 0.43 4.01
N ALA A 45 1.40 0.15 2.72
CA ALA A 45 2.60 0.19 1.88
C ALA A 45 2.90 1.63 1.49
N ILE A 46 4.17 1.99 1.52
CA ILE A 46 4.65 3.32 1.14
C ILE A 46 5.81 3.22 0.14
N GLN A 47 6.02 4.33 -0.56
CA GLN A 47 7.13 4.57 -1.45
C GLN A 47 7.59 6.02 -1.32
N GLU A 48 8.88 6.28 -1.47
CA GLU A 48 9.36 7.64 -1.69
C GLU A 48 8.95 8.10 -3.09
N VAL A 49 8.39 9.31 -3.17
CA VAL A 49 8.00 9.93 -4.43
C VAL A 49 8.74 11.24 -4.62
N ASP A 50 8.85 11.66 -5.88
CA ASP A 50 9.38 12.97 -6.20
C ASP A 50 8.46 14.07 -5.67
N ASP A 51 9.04 15.19 -5.32
CA ASP A 51 8.33 16.35 -4.75
C ASP A 51 7.14 16.80 -5.60
N ASP A 52 7.22 16.68 -6.92
CA ASP A 52 6.16 17.11 -7.85
C ASP A 52 4.98 16.12 -7.91
N ASP A 53 5.16 14.94 -7.32
CA ASP A 53 4.11 13.90 -7.25
C ASP A 53 3.41 13.84 -5.89
N ILE A 54 3.91 14.53 -4.87
CA ILE A 54 3.38 14.50 -3.51
C ILE A 54 1.86 14.77 -3.46
N GLU A 55 1.37 15.74 -4.21
CA GLU A 55 -0.04 16.15 -4.23
C GLU A 55 -1.00 15.09 -4.79
N LYS A 56 -0.47 14.00 -5.35
CA LYS A 56 -1.28 12.90 -5.90
C LYS A 56 -1.65 11.84 -4.86
N PHE A 57 -0.94 11.81 -3.72
CA PHE A 57 -0.99 10.72 -2.74
C PHE A 57 -1.37 11.20 -1.34
N GLY A 58 -1.88 10.26 -0.53
CA GLY A 58 -1.78 10.40 0.91
C GLY A 58 -0.31 10.26 1.33
N VAL A 59 0.16 11.12 2.21
CA VAL A 59 1.56 11.18 2.66
C VAL A 59 1.63 10.98 4.16
N ILE A 60 2.64 10.24 4.63
CA ILE A 60 2.81 9.95 6.05
C ILE A 60 4.02 10.67 6.64
N ALA A 61 3.98 10.94 7.95
CA ALA A 61 5.17 11.04 8.79
C ALA A 61 5.19 9.88 9.78
N GLY A 62 6.36 9.50 10.24
CA GLY A 62 6.49 8.40 11.18
C GLY A 62 7.88 8.28 11.79
N ASP A 63 7.92 7.65 12.96
CA ASP A 63 9.16 7.28 13.64
C ASP A 63 9.73 6.02 12.97
N ALA A 64 10.95 6.09 12.46
CA ALA A 64 11.63 4.95 11.87
C ALA A 64 11.89 3.88 12.95
N ILE A 65 11.42 2.66 12.71
CA ILE A 65 11.75 1.47 13.49
C ILE A 65 12.97 0.77 12.89
N ARG A 66 13.03 0.78 11.58
CA ARG A 66 14.16 0.35 10.74
C ARG A 66 14.05 1.03 9.38
N ASP A 67 15.02 0.85 8.49
CA ASP A 67 15.14 1.55 7.21
C ASP A 67 13.90 1.42 6.29
N ASP A 68 13.14 0.35 6.43
CA ASP A 68 11.97 0.04 5.60
C ASP A 68 10.64 0.07 6.37
N LEU A 69 10.65 0.40 7.69
CA LEU A 69 9.46 0.31 8.52
C LEU A 69 9.34 1.50 9.48
N TYR A 70 8.19 2.15 9.45
CA TYR A 70 7.90 3.34 10.25
C TYR A 70 6.64 3.13 11.08
N ARG A 71 6.63 3.66 12.31
CA ARG A 71 5.39 3.83 13.06
C ARG A 71 4.78 5.18 12.67
N VAL A 72 3.58 5.15 12.10
CA VAL A 72 2.91 6.36 11.62
C VAL A 72 2.57 7.29 12.79
N THR A 73 2.97 8.55 12.67
CA THR A 73 2.67 9.63 13.63
C THR A 73 1.77 10.70 13.05
N ASP A 74 1.81 10.88 11.71
CA ASP A 74 0.93 11.79 10.99
C ASP A 74 0.62 11.26 9.60
N MET A 75 -0.50 11.73 9.02
CA MET A 75 -0.97 11.30 7.71
C MET A 75 -1.89 12.37 7.11
N VAL A 76 -1.59 12.83 5.90
CA VAL A 76 -2.33 13.88 5.21
C VAL A 76 -2.69 13.43 3.80
N GLU A 77 -3.97 13.53 3.44
CA GLU A 77 -4.44 13.20 2.09
C GLU A 77 -4.16 14.34 1.12
N LYS A 78 -3.40 14.04 0.07
CA LYS A 78 -3.08 14.95 -1.03
C LYS A 78 -2.69 16.35 -0.53
N PRO A 79 -1.65 16.44 0.31
CA PRO A 79 -1.19 17.73 0.82
C PRO A 79 -0.61 18.56 -0.34
N LYS A 80 -0.60 19.86 -0.18
CA LYS A 80 0.30 20.68 -1.00
C LYS A 80 1.75 20.35 -0.65
N LYS A 81 2.66 20.51 -1.59
CA LYS A 81 4.08 20.24 -1.40
C LYS A 81 4.65 20.91 -0.13
N GLU A 82 4.30 22.19 0.09
CA GLU A 82 4.74 22.95 1.25
C GLU A 82 4.16 22.47 2.59
N ASP A 83 3.03 21.76 2.59
CA ASP A 83 2.32 21.27 3.77
C ASP A 83 2.57 19.77 4.00
N ALA A 84 3.29 19.11 3.10
CA ALA A 84 3.54 17.67 3.18
C ALA A 84 4.48 17.34 4.34
N PRO A 85 4.11 16.36 5.21
CA PRO A 85 4.96 16.00 6.35
C PRO A 85 6.24 15.25 5.93
N SER A 86 6.27 14.69 4.73
CA SER A 86 7.42 13.99 4.12
C SER A 86 7.16 13.74 2.63
N ASN A 87 8.03 12.97 1.97
CA ASN A 87 7.83 12.42 0.63
C ASN A 87 7.45 10.92 0.64
N LEU A 88 7.03 10.39 1.79
CA LEU A 88 6.61 8.99 1.94
C LEU A 88 5.14 8.84 1.58
N ALA A 89 4.88 8.47 0.34
CA ALA A 89 3.54 8.35 -0.23
C ALA A 89 2.93 6.97 0.07
N ILE A 90 1.65 6.97 0.46
CA ILE A 90 0.86 5.74 0.59
C ILE A 90 0.52 5.25 -0.79
N ILE A 91 0.76 3.98 -1.04
CA ILE A 91 0.34 3.31 -2.26
C ILE A 91 -0.78 2.32 -1.98
N GLY A 92 -1.50 1.93 -3.01
CA GLY A 92 -2.74 1.15 -2.95
C GLY A 92 -2.64 -0.26 -2.40
N ARG A 93 -1.86 -0.50 -1.34
CA ARG A 93 -1.71 -1.79 -0.66
C ARG A 93 -1.83 -1.62 0.83
N TYR A 94 -2.81 -2.32 1.42
CA TYR A 94 -3.14 -2.20 2.83
C TYR A 94 -3.39 -3.58 3.46
N ILE A 95 -2.95 -3.75 4.69
CA ILE A 95 -3.44 -4.76 5.62
C ILE A 95 -4.18 -4.01 6.73
N LEU A 96 -5.48 -4.17 6.80
CA LEU A 96 -6.36 -3.41 7.69
C LEU A 96 -6.88 -4.30 8.81
N THR A 97 -6.79 -3.86 10.05
CA THR A 97 -7.43 -4.50 11.19
C THR A 97 -8.93 -4.20 11.22
N PRO A 98 -9.78 -5.06 11.81
CA PRO A 98 -11.24 -4.93 11.72
C PRO A 98 -11.83 -3.64 12.29
N ASP A 99 -11.19 -3.06 13.29
CA ASP A 99 -11.61 -1.81 13.94
C ASP A 99 -11.65 -0.61 12.96
N ILE A 100 -10.94 -0.69 11.83
CA ILE A 100 -10.99 0.35 10.80
C ILE A 100 -12.41 0.60 10.27
N PHE A 101 -13.27 -0.44 10.22
CA PHE A 101 -14.64 -0.28 9.71
C PHE A 101 -15.53 0.55 10.64
N ASP A 102 -15.33 0.44 11.94
CA ASP A 102 -16.02 1.27 12.91
C ASP A 102 -15.52 2.71 12.84
N ILE A 103 -14.19 2.88 12.71
CA ILE A 103 -13.57 4.20 12.53
C ILE A 103 -14.06 4.88 11.25
N ILE A 104 -14.11 4.16 10.10
CA ILE A 104 -14.63 4.72 8.83
C ILE A 104 -16.07 5.18 8.97
N ARG A 105 -16.91 4.41 9.70
CA ARG A 105 -18.34 4.78 9.93
C ARG A 105 -18.49 6.10 10.67
N ASP A 106 -17.56 6.37 11.59
CA ASP A 106 -17.55 7.57 12.42
C ASP A 106 -16.72 8.73 11.81
N THR A 107 -15.99 8.47 10.71
CA THR A 107 -15.16 9.48 10.06
C THR A 107 -16.02 10.45 9.25
N PRO A 108 -15.95 11.76 9.50
CA PRO A 108 -16.71 12.74 8.72
C PRO A 108 -16.18 12.83 7.30
N PRO A 109 -17.02 13.22 6.32
CA PRO A 109 -16.57 13.51 4.97
C PRO A 109 -15.49 14.60 4.94
N GLY A 110 -14.47 14.40 4.14
CA GLY A 110 -13.40 15.37 3.89
C GLY A 110 -13.84 16.54 3.00
N LYS A 111 -12.87 17.35 2.54
CA LYS A 111 -13.11 18.58 1.76
C LYS A 111 -13.98 18.37 0.50
N ASN A 112 -13.96 17.19 -0.10
CA ASN A 112 -14.71 16.86 -1.32
C ASN A 112 -16.03 16.15 -1.05
N GLY A 113 -16.47 16.04 0.21
CA GLY A 113 -17.69 15.31 0.59
C GLY A 113 -17.52 13.79 0.63
N GLU A 114 -16.32 13.26 0.42
CA GLU A 114 -16.00 11.85 0.48
C GLU A 114 -15.29 11.50 1.79
N VAL A 115 -15.59 10.32 2.34
CA VAL A 115 -14.86 9.78 3.49
C VAL A 115 -13.52 9.24 3.03
N GLN A 116 -12.44 9.87 3.49
CA GLN A 116 -11.08 9.48 3.12
C GLN A 116 -10.56 8.38 4.05
N ILE A 117 -10.01 7.32 3.46
CA ILE A 117 -9.38 6.24 4.24
C ILE A 117 -8.19 6.76 5.06
N THR A 118 -7.49 7.76 4.56
CA THR A 118 -6.34 8.40 5.20
C THR A 118 -6.73 9.01 6.55
N ASP A 119 -7.90 9.66 6.64
CA ASP A 119 -8.42 10.23 7.89
C ASP A 119 -8.79 9.15 8.91
N ALA A 120 -9.35 8.04 8.43
CA ALA A 120 -9.67 6.89 9.28
C ALA A 120 -8.39 6.21 9.79
N LEU A 121 -7.39 6.03 8.93
CA LEU A 121 -6.09 5.48 9.29
C LEU A 121 -5.35 6.38 10.29
N MET A 122 -5.44 7.70 10.13
CA MET A 122 -4.87 8.65 11.09
C MET A 122 -5.55 8.55 12.45
N THR A 123 -6.88 8.40 12.47
CA THR A 123 -7.62 8.15 13.72
C THR A 123 -7.18 6.83 14.37
N GLN A 124 -6.96 5.78 13.59
CA GLN A 124 -6.46 4.51 14.08
C GLN A 124 -5.03 4.62 14.62
N ALA A 125 -4.15 5.36 13.94
CA ALA A 125 -2.77 5.62 14.39
C ALA A 125 -2.73 6.32 15.75
N LYS A 126 -3.63 7.27 15.99
CA LYS A 126 -3.76 7.97 17.30
C LYS A 126 -4.24 7.05 18.43
N ARG A 127 -5.04 6.03 18.12
CA ARG A 127 -5.58 5.08 19.11
C ARG A 127 -4.62 3.93 19.43
N GLY A 128 -3.71 3.62 18.53
CA GLY A 128 -2.89 2.44 18.67
C GLY A 128 -1.67 2.44 17.75
N CYS A 129 -1.67 1.57 16.77
CA CYS A 129 -0.52 1.34 15.92
C CYS A 129 -0.94 1.19 14.45
N VAL A 130 -0.43 2.06 13.62
CA VAL A 130 -0.39 1.90 12.17
C VAL A 130 1.06 1.92 11.75
N MET A 131 1.48 0.90 11.01
CA MET A 131 2.82 0.81 10.45
C MET A 131 2.81 1.17 8.97
N ALA A 132 3.83 1.88 8.53
CA ALA A 132 4.09 2.15 7.12
C ALA A 132 5.31 1.35 6.68
N TYR A 133 5.18 0.59 5.60
CA TYR A 133 6.21 -0.30 5.09
C TYR A 133 6.66 0.12 3.70
N LYS A 134 7.93 0.51 3.59
CA LYS A 134 8.60 0.75 2.31
C LYS A 134 8.97 -0.62 1.70
N PHE A 135 8.08 -1.14 0.86
CA PHE A 135 8.21 -2.49 0.33
C PHE A 135 9.38 -2.62 -0.64
N LYS A 136 9.93 -3.82 -0.73
CA LYS A 136 10.96 -4.17 -1.69
C LYS A 136 10.32 -4.63 -2.99
N GLY A 137 10.53 -3.85 -4.06
CA GLY A 137 9.95 -4.11 -5.37
C GLY A 137 9.69 -2.86 -6.18
N ARG A 138 8.92 -3.01 -7.24
CA ARG A 138 8.59 -1.94 -8.18
C ARG A 138 7.09 -1.72 -8.25
N ARG A 139 6.67 -0.46 -8.29
CA ARG A 139 5.29 -0.03 -8.50
C ARG A 139 5.13 0.62 -9.88
N PHE A 140 3.96 0.41 -10.48
CA PHE A 140 3.50 1.10 -11.68
C PHE A 140 2.12 1.70 -11.41
N ASP A 141 1.94 2.96 -11.79
CA ASP A 141 0.66 3.66 -11.74
C ASP A 141 -0.10 3.43 -13.05
N CYS A 142 -0.92 2.37 -13.08
CA CYS A 142 -1.72 2.03 -14.24
C CYS A 142 -2.96 2.94 -14.43
N GLY A 143 -3.18 3.92 -13.56
CA GLY A 143 -4.16 4.98 -13.74
C GLY A 143 -3.74 6.01 -14.78
N SER A 144 -2.46 6.07 -15.14
CA SER A 144 -1.93 6.86 -16.23
C SER A 144 -1.63 5.99 -17.47
N ILE A 145 -1.71 6.59 -18.67
CA ILE A 145 -1.40 5.88 -19.93
C ILE A 145 0.07 5.43 -19.93
N ASP A 146 0.98 6.31 -19.55
CA ASP A 146 2.41 6.02 -19.55
C ASP A 146 2.74 4.90 -18.55
N GLY A 147 2.20 4.96 -17.33
CA GLY A 147 2.39 3.93 -16.32
C GLY A 147 1.80 2.58 -16.72
N PHE A 148 0.64 2.57 -17.41
CA PHE A 148 0.05 1.34 -17.95
C PHE A 148 0.94 0.71 -19.03
N ILE A 149 1.49 1.51 -19.95
CA ILE A 149 2.40 1.04 -20.99
C ILE A 149 3.69 0.51 -20.36
N GLU A 150 4.24 1.23 -19.39
CA GLU A 150 5.45 0.81 -18.68
C GLU A 150 5.23 -0.52 -17.92
N ALA A 151 4.12 -0.66 -17.20
CA ALA A 151 3.72 -1.88 -16.52
C ALA A 151 3.59 -3.06 -17.48
N THR A 152 2.96 -2.85 -18.64
CA THR A 152 2.79 -3.86 -19.68
C THR A 152 4.13 -4.34 -20.24
N ASN A 153 5.02 -3.40 -20.57
CA ASN A 153 6.36 -3.72 -21.08
C ASN A 153 7.19 -4.48 -20.02
N TYR A 154 7.15 -4.03 -18.78
CA TYR A 154 7.85 -4.70 -17.69
C TYR A 154 7.34 -6.13 -17.49
N THR A 155 6.01 -6.30 -17.46
CA THR A 155 5.38 -7.62 -17.29
C THR A 155 5.76 -8.56 -18.43
N TYR A 156 5.71 -8.08 -19.67
CA TYR A 156 6.12 -8.87 -20.82
C TYR A 156 7.58 -9.32 -20.72
N GLN A 157 8.49 -8.41 -20.42
CA GLN A 157 9.93 -8.70 -20.40
C GLN A 157 10.36 -9.58 -19.22
N ASN A 158 9.81 -9.32 -18.02
CA ASN A 158 10.32 -9.90 -16.79
C ASN A 158 9.49 -11.08 -16.27
N VAL A 159 8.24 -11.19 -16.68
CA VAL A 159 7.36 -12.28 -16.23
C VAL A 159 7.04 -13.22 -17.37
N TYR A 160 6.47 -12.69 -18.45
CA TYR A 160 5.93 -13.53 -19.53
C TYR A 160 7.04 -14.18 -20.37
N LYS A 161 8.03 -13.41 -20.79
CA LYS A 161 9.15 -13.91 -21.61
C LYS A 161 9.99 -14.95 -20.85
N ASN A 162 10.29 -14.68 -19.58
CA ASN A 162 11.00 -15.62 -18.74
C ASN A 162 10.20 -16.91 -18.47
N ALA A 163 8.86 -16.80 -18.33
CA ALA A 163 8.01 -17.97 -18.19
C ALA A 163 7.98 -18.83 -19.47
N GLN A 164 8.00 -18.21 -20.65
CA GLN A 164 8.06 -18.91 -21.92
C GLN A 164 9.38 -19.67 -22.09
N GLU A 165 10.52 -19.05 -21.77
CA GLU A 165 11.82 -19.70 -21.81
C GLU A 165 11.90 -20.92 -20.91
N LEU A 166 11.26 -20.89 -19.73
CA LEU A 166 11.18 -22.05 -18.83
C LEU A 166 10.29 -23.18 -19.36
N VAL A 167 9.26 -22.87 -20.10
CA VAL A 167 8.38 -23.87 -20.76
C VAL A 167 9.15 -24.52 -21.91
N ASP A 168 9.80 -23.73 -22.76
CA ASP A 168 10.56 -24.23 -23.92
C ASP A 168 11.72 -25.13 -23.51
N CYS A 169 12.42 -24.82 -22.39
CA CYS A 169 13.46 -25.68 -21.83
C CYS A 169 12.95 -27.05 -21.33
N LYS A 170 11.71 -27.17 -20.91
CA LYS A 170 11.14 -28.44 -20.41
C LYS A 170 10.75 -29.42 -21.50
N TRP A 171 10.61 -28.96 -22.73
CA TRP A 171 10.19 -29.81 -23.87
C TRP A 171 11.34 -30.25 -24.76
N HIS A 172 12.58 -29.91 -24.41
CA HIS A 172 13.80 -30.35 -25.14
C HIS A 172 14.60 -31.42 -24.38
N LEU A 173 14.00 -32.06 -23.37
CA LEU A 173 14.47 -33.27 -22.71
C LEU A 173 13.55 -34.45 -23.08
#